data_edd628078408642b5b6eefe6a00ff035
#
_entry.id   edd628078408642b5b6eefe6a00ff035
#
_cell.length_a   1.000
_cell.length_b   1.000
_cell.length_c   1.000
_cell.angle_alpha   90.00
_cell.angle_beta   90.00
_cell.angle_gamma   90.00
#
_symmetry.space_group_name_H-M   'P 1'
#
loop_
_entity.id
_entity.type
_entity.pdbx_description
1 polymer ?
#
loop_
_entity_poly.entity_id
_entity_poly.type
_entity_poly.pdbx_seq_one_letter_code
_entity_poly.pdbx_strand_id
1 'polypeptide(L)'
;GIDKTEFPLNFVAATKPVSFTQSTRNEASEVASAYDELLTRMAQVNTDFQVQSPVLDVHPLRAKIGKKEGLKVDDRFYVMEMVQNADGTTKDKRRSTFRVTKNIADNRKAADGHGEDYTTFYQVAGGGYDKGMTLVSKKDLGMSVIPVLSNNFVGAEIEQRLSKWVGVPGTFAF
;
A
#
# COMPACT_ATOMS: atom_id res chain seq x y z
N GLY A 1 14.53 36.04 17.88
CA GLY A 1 13.11 35.69 17.71
C GLY A 1 13.03 34.18 17.56
N ILE A 2 12.31 33.52 18.47
CA ILE A 2 12.00 32.09 18.33
C ILE A 2 10.95 32.03 17.22
N ASP A 3 11.34 31.42 16.11
CA ASP A 3 10.43 31.18 15.00
C ASP A 3 9.30 30.27 15.50
N LYS A 4 8.08 30.78 15.49
CA LYS A 4 6.92 30.00 15.90
C LYS A 4 6.53 29.08 14.74
N THR A 5 7.27 27.98 14.59
CA THR A 5 6.88 26.91 13.69
C THR A 5 5.69 26.19 14.34
N GLU A 6 4.49 26.46 13.83
CA GLU A 6 3.31 25.72 14.23
C GLU A 6 3.37 24.31 13.61
N PHE A 7 3.55 23.31 14.48
CA PHE A 7 3.42 21.92 14.06
C PHE A 7 1.94 21.52 14.17
N PRO A 8 1.28 21.12 13.09
CA PRO A 8 -0.08 20.61 13.17
C PRO A 8 -0.09 19.32 14.00
N LEU A 9 -0.83 19.33 15.11
CA LEU A 9 -1.08 18.14 15.91
C LEU A 9 -2.26 17.39 15.30
N ASN A 10 -1.99 16.23 14.73
CA ASN A 10 -3.03 15.34 14.25
C ASN A 10 -3.36 14.31 15.35
N PHE A 11 -4.61 14.30 15.78
CA PHE A 11 -5.11 13.27 16.68
C PHE A 11 -5.44 12.02 15.87
N VAL A 12 -4.73 10.93 16.14
CA VAL A 12 -4.97 9.62 15.50
C VAL A 12 -5.31 8.62 16.59
N ALA A 13 -6.52 8.07 16.55
CA ALA A 13 -6.94 7.02 17.46
C ALA A 13 -7.60 5.87 16.71
N ALA A 14 -7.25 4.65 17.09
CA ALA A 14 -7.94 3.46 16.66
C ALA A 14 -8.11 2.52 17.86
N THR A 15 -9.29 1.92 17.99
CA THR A 15 -9.59 0.95 19.05
C THR A 15 -10.12 -0.33 18.45
N LYS A 16 -9.74 -1.47 19.03
CA LYS A 16 -10.28 -2.79 18.70
C LYS A 16 -10.49 -3.55 20.00
N PRO A 17 -11.72 -4.02 20.30
CA PRO A 17 -11.93 -4.93 21.41
C PRO A 17 -11.26 -6.28 21.11
N VAL A 18 -10.55 -6.83 22.08
CA VAL A 18 -9.95 -8.17 22.02
C VAL A 18 -10.66 -9.01 23.06
N SER A 19 -11.28 -10.12 22.62
CA SER A 19 -11.94 -11.07 23.51
C SER A 19 -11.02 -12.27 23.73
N PHE A 20 -10.71 -12.56 24.99
CA PHE A 20 -9.95 -13.75 25.38
C PHE A 20 -10.92 -14.84 25.79
N THR A 21 -10.81 -16.01 25.19
CA THR A 21 -11.47 -17.23 25.66
C THR A 21 -10.53 -18.02 26.54
N GLN A 22 -11.02 -18.61 27.61
CA GLN A 22 -10.26 -19.31 28.66
C GLN A 22 -9.35 -20.48 28.15
N SER A 23 -9.43 -20.80 26.87
CA SER A 23 -8.65 -21.84 26.17
C SER A 23 -7.43 -21.29 25.40
N THR A 24 -7.12 -19.99 25.45
CA THR A 24 -6.10 -19.40 24.59
C THR A 24 -4.70 -19.63 25.13
N ARG A 25 -4.00 -20.60 24.57
CA ARG A 25 -2.55 -20.80 24.75
C ARG A 25 -1.69 -19.68 24.13
N ASN A 26 -2.29 -18.65 23.48
CA ASN A 26 -1.60 -17.65 22.70
C ASN A 26 -2.15 -16.22 22.89
N GLU A 27 -2.35 -15.78 24.13
CA GLU A 27 -2.79 -14.41 24.42
C GLU A 27 -1.89 -13.36 23.79
N ALA A 28 -0.56 -13.57 23.80
CA ALA A 28 0.42 -12.68 23.18
C ALA A 28 0.24 -12.59 21.66
N SER A 29 -0.13 -13.68 21.00
CA SER A 29 -0.40 -13.70 19.55
C SER A 29 -1.67 -12.94 19.18
N GLU A 30 -2.72 -13.06 20.00
CA GLU A 30 -3.98 -12.33 19.82
C GLU A 30 -3.77 -10.82 19.99
N VAL A 31 -3.01 -10.40 21.01
CA VAL A 31 -2.65 -9.01 21.25
C VAL A 31 -1.80 -8.47 20.08
N ALA A 32 -0.80 -9.23 19.64
CA ALA A 32 0.05 -8.83 18.50
C ALA A 32 -0.79 -8.64 17.22
N SER A 33 -1.69 -9.58 16.93
CA SER A 33 -2.59 -9.49 15.77
C SER A 33 -3.52 -8.29 15.84
N ALA A 34 -4.07 -8.01 17.04
CA ALA A 34 -4.91 -6.84 17.26
C ALA A 34 -4.13 -5.54 17.08
N TYR A 35 -2.87 -5.50 17.52
CA TYR A 35 -1.99 -4.34 17.36
C TYR A 35 -1.67 -4.07 15.88
N ASP A 36 -1.31 -5.12 15.13
CA ASP A 36 -1.06 -5.01 13.69
C ASP A 36 -2.29 -4.50 12.92
N GLU A 37 -3.48 -4.95 13.32
CA GLU A 37 -4.72 -4.46 12.72
C GLU A 37 -4.98 -2.99 13.05
N LEU A 38 -4.70 -2.56 14.30
CA LEU A 38 -4.82 -1.16 14.69
C LEU A 38 -3.87 -0.26 13.91
N LEU A 39 -2.58 -0.65 13.77
CA LEU A 39 -1.61 0.07 12.96
C LEU A 39 -2.06 0.17 11.51
N THR A 40 -2.61 -0.91 10.97
CA THR A 40 -3.16 -0.92 9.60
C THR A 40 -4.32 0.05 9.45
N ARG A 41 -5.23 0.13 10.43
CA ARG A 41 -6.35 1.08 10.42
C ARG A 41 -5.87 2.53 10.53
N MET A 42 -4.87 2.79 11.38
CA MET A 42 -4.26 4.11 11.51
C MET A 42 -3.66 4.58 10.18
N ALA A 43 -2.91 3.71 9.50
CA ALA A 43 -2.34 4.00 8.18
C ALA A 43 -3.40 4.24 7.08
N GLN A 44 -4.65 3.79 7.29
CA GLN A 44 -5.74 4.07 6.35
C GLN A 44 -6.36 5.45 6.55
N VAL A 45 -6.40 5.91 7.80
CA VAL A 45 -7.03 7.17 8.18
C VAL A 45 -6.06 8.33 8.01
N ASN A 46 -4.78 8.11 8.33
CA ASN A 46 -3.75 9.13 8.26
C ASN A 46 -2.72 8.80 7.16
N THR A 47 -2.58 9.70 6.20
CA THR A 47 -1.63 9.59 5.10
C THR A 47 -0.17 9.57 5.55
N ASP A 48 0.14 10.17 6.71
CA ASP A 48 1.50 10.23 7.25
C ASP A 48 2.03 8.83 7.66
N PHE A 49 1.13 7.89 7.94
CA PHE A 49 1.49 6.50 8.26
C PHE A 49 1.47 5.56 7.05
N GLN A 50 1.13 6.06 5.86
CA GLN A 50 1.19 5.24 4.66
C GLN A 50 2.64 5.01 4.23
N VAL A 51 2.93 3.80 3.76
CA VAL A 51 4.25 3.50 3.19
C VAL A 51 4.43 4.33 1.93
N GLN A 52 5.45 5.17 1.92
CA GLN A 52 5.80 6.04 0.80
C GLN A 52 7.27 5.87 0.44
N SER A 53 7.59 5.99 -0.84
CA SER A 53 8.97 5.96 -1.34
C SER A 53 9.06 6.71 -2.66
N PRO A 54 10.17 7.39 -2.94
CA PRO A 54 10.40 7.93 -4.28
C PRO A 54 10.58 6.78 -5.29
N VAL A 55 10.09 7.02 -6.50
CA VAL A 55 10.37 6.17 -7.66
C VAL A 55 11.84 6.34 -8.04
N LEU A 56 12.62 5.25 -7.99
CA LEU A 56 14.03 5.25 -8.34
C LEU A 56 14.27 5.03 -9.82
N ASP A 57 13.49 4.12 -10.40
CA ASP A 57 13.59 3.75 -11.80
C ASP A 57 12.19 3.48 -12.37
N VAL A 58 12.02 3.65 -13.68
CA VAL A 58 10.73 3.55 -14.34
C VAL A 58 10.58 2.32 -15.24
N HIS A 59 11.68 1.69 -15.67
CA HIS A 59 11.67 0.53 -16.55
C HIS A 59 12.65 -0.57 -16.10
N PRO A 60 12.24 -1.52 -15.24
CA PRO A 60 10.99 -1.61 -14.49
C PRO A 60 10.91 -0.57 -13.37
N LEU A 61 9.69 -0.25 -12.91
CA LEU A 61 9.53 0.65 -11.77
C LEU A 61 10.11 0.01 -10.51
N ARG A 62 10.98 0.76 -9.82
CA ARG A 62 11.70 0.32 -8.62
C ARG A 62 11.61 1.34 -7.50
N ALA A 63 11.54 0.85 -6.26
CA ALA A 63 11.57 1.70 -5.06
C ALA A 63 12.27 0.99 -3.89
N LYS A 64 12.88 1.78 -2.99
CA LYS A 64 13.59 1.28 -1.78
C LYS A 64 12.62 1.02 -0.63
N ILE A 65 11.69 0.13 -0.85
CA ILE A 65 10.76 -0.39 0.16
C ILE A 65 10.71 -1.90 0.02
N GLY A 66 10.46 -2.62 1.08
CA GLY A 66 10.53 -4.07 1.05
C GLY A 66 9.79 -4.77 2.18
N LYS A 67 10.35 -5.89 2.62
CA LYS A 67 9.75 -6.73 3.67
C LYS A 67 9.70 -6.05 5.03
N LYS A 68 10.59 -5.09 5.31
CA LYS A 68 10.57 -4.31 6.54
C LYS A 68 9.28 -3.49 6.68
N GLU A 69 8.79 -2.94 5.57
CA GLU A 69 7.54 -2.21 5.48
C GLU A 69 6.32 -3.13 5.31
N GLY A 70 6.52 -4.44 5.40
CA GLY A 70 5.44 -5.43 5.32
C GLY A 70 4.91 -5.68 3.92
N LEU A 71 5.67 -5.36 2.86
CA LEU A 71 5.24 -5.56 1.48
C LEU A 71 4.96 -7.03 1.18
N LYS A 72 3.87 -7.24 0.46
CA LYS A 72 3.46 -8.54 -0.07
C LYS A 72 3.29 -8.46 -1.59
N VAL A 73 3.39 -9.60 -2.24
CA VAL A 73 3.09 -9.70 -3.68
C VAL A 73 1.70 -9.16 -3.97
N ASP A 74 1.57 -8.41 -5.05
CA ASP A 74 0.34 -7.77 -5.52
C ASP A 74 -0.19 -6.63 -4.64
N ASP A 75 0.54 -6.15 -3.64
CA ASP A 75 0.15 -4.95 -2.92
C ASP A 75 0.03 -3.76 -3.88
N ARG A 76 -1.00 -2.95 -3.67
CA ARG A 76 -1.33 -1.84 -4.55
C ARG A 76 -0.64 -0.57 -4.12
N PHE A 77 -0.07 0.13 -5.12
CA PHE A 77 0.54 1.43 -4.96
C PHE A 77 0.04 2.41 -6.01
N TYR A 78 -0.01 3.68 -5.64
CA TYR A 78 -0.24 4.78 -6.55
C TYR A 78 1.05 5.57 -6.74
N VAL A 79 1.36 5.92 -7.97
CA VAL A 79 2.36 6.94 -8.28
C VAL A 79 1.67 8.29 -8.24
N MET A 80 2.14 9.15 -7.35
CA MET A 80 1.62 10.49 -7.11
C MET A 80 2.63 11.53 -7.61
N GLU A 81 2.14 12.52 -8.31
CA GLU A 81 2.89 13.71 -8.70
C GLU A 81 2.43 14.89 -7.86
N MET A 82 3.37 15.61 -7.30
CA MET A 82 3.10 16.86 -6.62
C MET A 82 2.96 17.98 -7.64
N VAL A 83 1.77 18.52 -7.79
CA VAL A 83 1.47 19.61 -8.74
C VAL A 83 1.20 20.88 -7.96
N GLN A 84 1.91 21.96 -8.32
CA GLN A 84 1.63 23.27 -7.76
C GLN A 84 0.52 23.95 -8.58
N ASN A 85 -0.52 24.37 -7.91
CA ASN A 85 -1.61 25.14 -8.50
C ASN A 85 -1.20 26.61 -8.73
N ALA A 86 -1.97 27.33 -9.53
CA ALA A 86 -1.74 28.74 -9.83
C ALA A 86 -1.84 29.66 -8.58
N ASP A 87 -2.51 29.20 -7.53
CA ASP A 87 -2.64 29.89 -6.24
C ASP A 87 -1.46 29.63 -5.27
N GLY A 88 -0.46 28.86 -5.71
CA GLY A 88 0.71 28.47 -4.91
C GLY A 88 0.49 27.25 -4.01
N THR A 89 -0.71 26.73 -3.92
CA THR A 89 -0.98 25.51 -3.16
C THR A 89 -0.47 24.27 -3.89
N THR A 90 -0.03 23.26 -3.14
CA THR A 90 0.44 22.01 -3.70
C THR A 90 -0.62 20.92 -3.55
N LYS A 91 -0.85 20.16 -4.61
CA LYS A 91 -1.80 19.04 -4.61
C LYS A 91 -1.18 17.79 -5.19
N ASP A 92 -1.43 16.66 -4.55
CA ASP A 92 -1.04 15.36 -5.06
C ASP A 92 -2.01 14.87 -6.13
N LYS A 93 -1.46 14.58 -7.31
CA LYS A 93 -2.19 14.03 -8.45
C LYS A 93 -1.78 12.60 -8.71
N ARG A 94 -2.73 11.67 -8.66
CA ARG A 94 -2.48 10.28 -9.05
C ARG A 94 -2.23 10.18 -10.55
N ARG A 95 -1.09 9.60 -10.93
CA ARG A 95 -0.70 9.35 -12.32
C ARG A 95 -0.98 7.92 -12.74
N SER A 96 -0.53 6.97 -11.92
CA SER A 96 -0.56 5.56 -12.28
C SER A 96 -0.84 4.69 -11.09
N THR A 97 -1.26 3.45 -11.35
CA THR A 97 -1.46 2.39 -10.37
C THR A 97 -0.48 1.26 -10.68
N PHE A 98 0.23 0.84 -9.65
CA PHE A 98 1.21 -0.24 -9.70
C PHE A 98 0.89 -1.32 -8.68
N ARG A 99 1.45 -2.50 -8.91
CA ARG A 99 1.43 -3.60 -7.96
C ARG A 99 2.81 -4.19 -7.78
N VAL A 100 3.05 -4.71 -6.59
CA VAL A 100 4.31 -5.36 -6.21
C VAL A 100 4.46 -6.67 -6.97
N THR A 101 5.63 -6.89 -7.59
CA THR A 101 5.99 -8.18 -8.23
C THR A 101 6.43 -9.21 -7.19
N LYS A 102 6.94 -10.36 -7.62
CA LYS A 102 7.58 -11.36 -6.73
C LYS A 102 8.92 -10.88 -6.18
N ASN A 103 9.57 -9.92 -6.85
CA ASN A 103 10.87 -9.38 -6.44
C ASN A 103 10.68 -8.31 -5.39
N ILE A 104 10.67 -8.72 -4.12
CA ILE A 104 10.53 -7.86 -2.96
C ILE A 104 11.88 -7.81 -2.24
N ALA A 105 12.41 -6.60 -2.07
CA ALA A 105 13.63 -6.35 -1.32
C ALA A 105 13.54 -6.89 0.12
N ASP A 106 14.56 -7.62 0.58
CA ASP A 106 14.66 -8.01 1.99
C ASP A 106 15.54 -7.04 2.77
N ASN A 107 14.98 -5.87 3.03
CA ASN A 107 15.64 -4.77 3.75
C ASN A 107 15.59 -4.91 5.27
N ARG A 108 15.21 -6.10 5.81
CA ARG A 108 15.23 -6.40 7.26
C ARG A 108 16.62 -6.77 7.75
N LYS A 109 17.46 -7.30 6.87
CA LYS A 109 18.85 -7.59 7.16
C LYS A 109 19.67 -6.32 6.98
N ALA A 110 20.62 -6.08 7.89
CA ALA A 110 21.63 -5.05 7.67
C ALA A 110 22.32 -5.31 6.32
N ALA A 111 22.75 -4.25 5.66
CA ALA A 111 23.32 -4.31 4.31
C ALA A 111 24.65 -5.08 4.29
N ASP A 112 24.58 -6.41 4.31
CA ASP A 112 25.72 -7.32 4.13
C ASP A 112 26.10 -7.42 2.64
N GLY A 113 25.60 -6.52 1.79
CA GLY A 113 25.94 -6.41 0.38
C GLY A 113 25.37 -7.47 -0.56
N HIS A 114 24.48 -8.34 -0.10
CA HIS A 114 23.96 -9.48 -0.89
C HIS A 114 22.43 -9.56 -0.96
N GLY A 115 21.72 -8.43 -1.04
CA GLY A 115 20.27 -8.39 -1.23
C GLY A 115 19.87 -7.45 -2.36
N GLU A 116 18.73 -7.71 -3.01
CA GLU A 116 18.13 -6.70 -3.88
C GLU A 116 17.73 -5.49 -3.01
N ASP A 117 18.35 -4.34 -3.28
CA ASP A 117 18.13 -3.10 -2.52
C ASP A 117 16.77 -2.45 -2.82
N TYR A 118 16.00 -3.01 -3.76
CA TYR A 118 14.77 -2.44 -4.25
C TYR A 118 13.74 -3.50 -4.64
N THR A 119 12.50 -3.13 -4.42
CA THR A 119 11.33 -3.89 -4.90
C THR A 119 10.96 -3.42 -6.30
N THR A 120 10.55 -4.35 -7.15
CA THR A 120 10.04 -4.08 -8.49
C THR A 120 8.51 -4.10 -8.51
N PHE A 121 7.95 -3.26 -9.38
CA PHE A 121 6.52 -3.09 -9.53
C PHE A 121 6.11 -3.25 -10.99
N TYR A 122 4.91 -3.75 -11.23
CA TYR A 122 4.30 -3.78 -12.54
C TYR A 122 3.11 -2.83 -12.63
N GLN A 123 2.94 -2.18 -13.77
CA GLN A 123 1.87 -1.24 -14.01
C GLN A 123 0.55 -1.97 -14.25
N VAL A 124 -0.52 -1.45 -13.63
CA VAL A 124 -1.88 -1.95 -13.81
C VAL A 124 -2.72 -0.96 -14.60
N ALA A 125 -2.56 0.34 -14.34
CA ALA A 125 -3.34 1.37 -14.99
C ALA A 125 -2.63 2.73 -14.95
N GLY A 126 -3.05 3.65 -15.82
CA GLY A 126 -2.54 5.02 -15.90
C GLY A 126 -1.29 5.14 -16.76
N GLY A 127 -0.59 6.27 -16.67
CA GLY A 127 0.63 6.59 -17.42
C GLY A 127 1.18 7.95 -17.01
N GLY A 128 2.29 8.38 -17.65
CA GLY A 128 2.91 9.68 -17.39
C GLY A 128 3.51 9.75 -15.98
N TYR A 129 4.36 8.80 -15.63
CA TYR A 129 5.12 8.75 -14.39
C TYR A 129 6.62 8.79 -14.68
N ASP A 130 7.36 9.38 -13.76
CA ASP A 130 8.79 9.63 -13.88
C ASP A 130 9.53 9.32 -12.55
N LYS A 131 10.86 9.28 -12.64
CA LYS A 131 11.74 9.18 -11.47
C LYS A 131 11.51 10.36 -10.53
N GLY A 132 11.57 10.10 -9.24
CA GLY A 132 11.36 11.10 -8.20
C GLY A 132 9.90 11.36 -7.83
N MET A 133 8.92 10.88 -8.59
CA MET A 133 7.52 10.87 -8.17
C MET A 133 7.35 9.99 -6.93
N THR A 134 6.31 10.22 -6.14
CA THR A 134 6.08 9.48 -4.91
C THR A 134 5.21 8.26 -5.14
N LEU A 135 5.72 7.10 -4.75
CA LEU A 135 4.98 5.85 -4.69
C LEU A 135 4.33 5.72 -3.32
N VAL A 136 3.00 5.65 -3.25
CA VAL A 136 2.21 5.62 -2.02
C VAL A 136 1.42 4.33 -1.93
N SER A 137 1.53 3.62 -0.80
CA SER A 137 0.79 2.38 -0.60
C SER A 137 -0.72 2.64 -0.52
N LYS A 138 -1.50 1.72 -1.08
CA LYS A 138 -2.95 1.76 -0.96
C LYS A 138 -3.48 0.40 -0.55
N LYS A 139 -4.23 0.36 0.54
CA LYS A 139 -4.84 -0.89 0.98
C LYS A 139 -5.70 -1.48 -0.15
N ASP A 140 -5.50 -2.76 -0.38
CA ASP A 140 -6.24 -3.53 -1.37
C ASP A 140 -6.84 -4.77 -0.68
N LEU A 141 -8.15 -4.88 -0.72
CA LEU A 141 -8.87 -6.04 -0.18
C LEU A 141 -8.69 -7.27 -1.08
N GLY A 142 -8.07 -7.11 -2.24
CA GLY A 142 -7.90 -8.20 -3.21
C GLY A 142 -9.18 -8.58 -3.94
N MET A 143 -10.24 -7.80 -3.81
CA MET A 143 -11.53 -8.03 -4.44
C MET A 143 -11.91 -6.84 -5.31
N SER A 144 -12.44 -7.10 -6.50
CA SER A 144 -13.00 -6.10 -7.41
C SER A 144 -14.39 -6.55 -7.82
N VAL A 145 -15.31 -5.59 -7.92
CA VAL A 145 -16.66 -5.82 -8.48
C VAL A 145 -16.76 -4.98 -9.74
N ILE A 146 -16.97 -5.62 -10.87
CA ILE A 146 -17.03 -4.99 -12.19
C ILE A 146 -18.48 -5.10 -12.68
N PRO A 147 -19.19 -3.98 -12.87
CA PRO A 147 -20.51 -4.03 -13.48
C PRO A 147 -20.40 -4.44 -14.95
N VAL A 148 -21.19 -5.41 -15.36
CA VAL A 148 -21.28 -5.88 -16.75
C VAL A 148 -22.62 -5.44 -17.32
N LEU A 149 -22.56 -4.60 -18.36
CA LEU A 149 -23.74 -4.09 -19.05
C LEU A 149 -23.71 -4.56 -20.50
N SER A 150 -24.75 -5.25 -20.91
CA SER A 150 -24.99 -5.66 -22.29
C SER A 150 -26.46 -5.36 -22.67
N ASN A 151 -26.76 -5.33 -23.96
CA ASN A 151 -28.11 -5.02 -24.45
C ASN A 151 -29.19 -5.93 -23.87
N ASN A 152 -28.84 -7.17 -23.47
CA ASN A 152 -29.77 -8.17 -22.99
C ASN A 152 -29.45 -8.67 -21.56
N PHE A 153 -28.43 -8.11 -20.92
CA PHE A 153 -27.99 -8.61 -19.63
C PHE A 153 -27.39 -7.49 -18.80
N VAL A 154 -27.75 -7.45 -17.53
CA VAL A 154 -27.14 -6.60 -16.51
C VAL A 154 -26.65 -7.51 -15.38
N GLY A 155 -25.38 -7.45 -15.08
CA GLY A 155 -24.76 -8.29 -14.05
C GLY A 155 -23.56 -7.64 -13.40
N ALA A 156 -22.90 -8.38 -12.54
CA ALA A 156 -21.64 -7.98 -11.93
C ALA A 156 -20.67 -9.17 -11.96
N GLU A 157 -19.44 -8.91 -12.34
CA GLU A 157 -18.34 -9.84 -12.23
C GLU A 157 -17.58 -9.54 -10.93
N ILE A 158 -17.32 -10.56 -10.14
CA ILE A 158 -16.55 -10.47 -8.91
C ILE A 158 -15.19 -11.09 -9.15
N GLU A 159 -14.16 -10.29 -9.18
CA GLU A 159 -12.77 -10.75 -9.25
C GLU A 159 -12.16 -10.87 -7.87
N GLN A 160 -11.53 -11.99 -7.58
CA GLN A 160 -10.76 -12.21 -6.37
C GLN A 160 -9.29 -12.50 -6.70
N ARG A 161 -8.37 -11.78 -6.05
CA ARG A 161 -6.93 -11.97 -6.27
C ARG A 161 -6.39 -13.10 -5.42
N LEU A 162 -5.79 -14.08 -6.08
CA LEU A 162 -5.15 -15.25 -5.45
C LEU A 162 -3.95 -14.88 -4.59
N SER A 163 -3.22 -13.82 -4.94
CA SER A 163 -2.04 -13.38 -4.22
C SER A 163 -2.30 -13.08 -2.74
N LYS A 164 -3.52 -12.65 -2.41
CA LYS A 164 -3.92 -12.38 -1.02
C LYS A 164 -4.15 -13.66 -0.19
N TRP A 165 -4.31 -14.81 -0.86
CA TRP A 165 -4.60 -16.10 -0.23
C TRP A 165 -3.37 -17.04 -0.25
N VAL A 166 -2.74 -17.15 -1.40
CA VAL A 166 -1.68 -18.14 -1.62
C VAL A 166 -0.34 -17.51 -2.05
N GLY A 167 -0.24 -16.18 -2.09
CA GLY A 167 0.99 -15.47 -2.45
C GLY A 167 1.42 -15.62 -3.92
N VAL A 168 0.54 -16.14 -4.79
CA VAL A 168 0.80 -16.28 -6.22
C VAL A 168 0.00 -15.21 -6.98
N PRO A 169 0.64 -14.45 -7.91
CA PRO A 169 -0.09 -13.49 -8.73
C PRO A 169 -1.16 -14.18 -9.57
N GLY A 170 -2.35 -13.61 -9.58
CA GLY A 170 -3.48 -14.12 -10.35
C GLY A 170 -4.82 -13.63 -9.82
N THR A 171 -5.86 -13.78 -10.63
CA THR A 171 -7.25 -13.45 -10.29
C THR A 171 -8.15 -14.64 -10.58
N PHE A 172 -9.17 -14.81 -9.76
CA PHE A 172 -10.37 -15.58 -10.10
C PHE A 172 -11.51 -14.61 -10.39
N ALA A 173 -12.30 -14.88 -11.45
CA ALA A 173 -13.52 -14.17 -11.76
C ALA A 173 -14.72 -15.14 -11.64
N PHE A 174 -15.84 -14.64 -11.11
CA PHE A 174 -17.11 -15.37 -10.94
C PHE A 174 -18.24 -14.58 -11.57
#